data_8d491f1d17508a90e62a94cada203637
#
_entry.id   8d491f1d17508a90e62a94cada203637
#
_cell.length_a   1.000
_cell.length_b   1.000
_cell.length_c   1.000
_cell.angle_alpha   90.00
_cell.angle_beta   90.00
_cell.angle_gamma   90.00
#
_symmetry.space_group_name_H-M   'P 1'
#
loop_
_entity.id
_entity.type
_entity.pdbx_description
1 polymer ?
#
loop_
_entity_poly.entity_id
_entity_poly.type
_entity_poly.pdbx_seq_one_letter_code
_entity_poly.pdbx_strand_id
1 'polypeptide(L)'
;LNTEFSLRYDRNPIETIKTRLKSPESIIEKLHRKKIPFSAEMIEQKLHDIAGVRVICAFPEDIYEISECFLAQDDIRLIEKKDYIKNPKPNGYRSLHLIVEIPIFLHNEKRMMKAEVQFRTIAMDFWASLEHRIYYKKGQNNETLRNELRQCAEVSAALDLRMQSIRKELDVDD
;
A
#
# COMPACT_ATOMS: atom_id res chain seq x y z
N LEU A 1 4.66 -4.20 -16.76
CA LEU A 1 5.62 -4.20 -15.63
C LEU A 1 6.08 -5.61 -15.30
N ASN A 2 5.19 -6.53 -14.93
CA ASN A 2 5.59 -7.87 -14.49
C ASN A 2 6.34 -8.66 -15.58
N THR A 3 5.86 -8.61 -16.82
CA THR A 3 6.50 -9.25 -17.98
C THR A 3 7.86 -8.61 -18.28
N GLU A 4 7.98 -7.31 -18.13
CA GLU A 4 9.23 -6.58 -18.36
C GLU A 4 10.30 -6.92 -17.30
N PHE A 5 9.90 -7.03 -16.02
CA PHE A 5 10.78 -7.47 -14.95
C PHE A 5 11.20 -8.94 -15.09
N SER A 6 10.30 -9.83 -15.51
CA SER A 6 10.62 -11.23 -15.78
C SER A 6 11.65 -11.36 -16.93
N LEU A 7 11.54 -10.52 -17.94
CA LEU A 7 12.48 -10.53 -19.07
C LEU A 7 13.86 -9.94 -18.73
N ARG A 8 13.92 -8.98 -17.80
CA ARG A 8 15.18 -8.33 -17.40
C ARG A 8 15.95 -9.06 -16.32
N TYR A 9 15.23 -9.67 -15.37
CA TYR A 9 15.82 -10.14 -14.13
C TYR A 9 15.50 -11.62 -13.82
N ASP A 10 14.87 -12.32 -14.79
CA ASP A 10 14.40 -13.72 -14.64
C ASP A 10 13.59 -13.97 -13.37
N ARG A 11 12.89 -12.92 -12.87
CA ARG A 11 12.10 -12.98 -11.65
C ARG A 11 10.81 -12.19 -11.75
N ASN A 12 9.83 -12.59 -10.96
CA ASN A 12 8.60 -11.85 -10.78
C ASN A 12 8.58 -11.15 -9.41
N PRO A 13 8.83 -9.83 -9.35
CA PRO A 13 8.87 -9.10 -8.08
C PRO A 13 7.48 -8.87 -7.48
N ILE A 14 6.40 -9.03 -8.26
CA ILE A 14 5.02 -8.86 -7.78
C ILE A 14 4.42 -10.22 -7.50
N GLU A 15 4.14 -10.49 -6.23
CA GLU A 15 3.48 -11.72 -5.77
C GLU A 15 1.98 -11.69 -6.04
N THR A 16 1.33 -10.55 -5.73
CA THR A 16 -0.11 -10.43 -5.94
C THR A 16 -0.57 -8.96 -5.98
N ILE A 17 -1.67 -8.74 -6.68
CA ILE A 17 -2.35 -7.43 -6.73
C ILE A 17 -3.77 -7.63 -6.20
N LYS A 18 -4.14 -6.82 -5.20
CA LYS A 18 -5.48 -6.80 -4.62
C LYS A 18 -6.11 -5.44 -4.89
N THR A 19 -7.33 -5.44 -5.40
CA THR A 19 -8.10 -4.21 -5.60
C THR A 19 -9.21 -4.11 -4.57
N ARG A 20 -9.53 -2.88 -4.18
CA ARG A 20 -10.63 -2.59 -3.26
C ARG A 20 -11.33 -1.29 -3.66
N LEU A 21 -12.63 -1.38 -3.83
CA LEU A 21 -13.49 -0.21 -3.78
C LEU A 21 -14.03 -0.05 -2.37
N LYS A 22 -13.99 1.17 -1.84
CA LYS A 22 -14.58 1.46 -0.54
C LYS A 22 -16.10 1.41 -0.66
N SER A 23 -16.75 0.72 0.28
CA SER A 23 -18.20 0.65 0.29
C SER A 23 -18.83 2.02 0.57
N PRO A 24 -20.07 2.29 0.11
CA PRO A 24 -20.76 3.54 0.38
C PRO A 24 -20.83 3.88 1.88
N GLU A 25 -21.06 2.90 2.74
CA GLU A 25 -21.12 3.05 4.20
C GLU A 25 -19.76 3.54 4.73
N SER A 26 -18.66 2.93 4.28
CA SER A 26 -17.29 3.33 4.68
C SER A 26 -16.91 4.72 4.16
N ILE A 27 -17.46 5.15 3.03
CA ILE A 27 -17.31 6.52 2.52
C ILE A 27 -18.03 7.50 3.46
N ILE A 28 -19.28 7.22 3.79
CA ILE A 28 -20.10 8.04 4.71
C ILE A 28 -19.43 8.17 6.08
N GLU A 29 -19.01 7.06 6.70
CA GLU A 29 -18.29 7.07 7.97
C GLU A 29 -17.03 7.94 7.93
N LYS A 30 -16.26 7.86 6.82
CA LYS A 30 -15.06 8.67 6.65
C LYS A 30 -15.37 10.16 6.51
N LEU A 31 -16.42 10.52 5.78
CA LEU A 31 -16.89 11.90 5.66
C LEU A 31 -17.29 12.46 7.03
N HIS A 32 -18.08 11.72 7.79
CA HIS A 32 -18.47 12.10 9.16
C HIS A 32 -17.26 12.31 10.06
N ARG A 33 -16.31 11.35 10.09
CA ARG A 33 -15.10 11.44 10.90
C ARG A 33 -14.22 12.65 10.52
N LYS A 34 -14.16 12.99 9.23
CA LYS A 34 -13.39 14.15 8.75
C LYS A 34 -14.20 15.46 8.74
N LYS A 35 -15.46 15.45 9.14
CA LYS A 35 -16.37 16.60 9.11
C LYS A 35 -16.47 17.23 7.70
N ILE A 36 -16.52 16.38 6.66
CA ILE A 36 -16.64 16.80 5.27
C ILE A 36 -18.12 16.72 4.89
N PRO A 37 -18.69 17.76 4.24
CA PRO A 37 -20.05 17.72 3.74
C PRO A 37 -20.27 16.58 2.74
N PHE A 38 -21.47 15.99 2.76
CA PHE A 38 -21.85 14.92 1.85
C PHE A 38 -22.26 15.51 0.51
N SER A 39 -21.33 15.54 -0.44
CA SER A 39 -21.62 15.83 -1.85
C SER A 39 -20.67 15.07 -2.76
N ALA A 40 -21.05 14.83 -4.01
CA ALA A 40 -20.22 14.13 -4.97
C ALA A 40 -18.88 14.87 -5.20
N GLU A 41 -18.93 16.20 -5.31
CA GLU A 41 -17.76 17.05 -5.49
C GLU A 41 -16.78 16.97 -4.31
N MET A 42 -17.32 16.98 -3.08
CA MET A 42 -16.48 16.88 -1.87
C MET A 42 -15.89 15.49 -1.72
N ILE A 43 -16.60 14.45 -2.10
CA ILE A 43 -16.09 13.08 -2.13
C ILE A 43 -14.91 13.00 -3.10
N GLU A 44 -15.07 13.47 -4.33
CA GLU A 44 -14.04 13.45 -5.37
C GLU A 44 -12.80 14.28 -4.98
N GLN A 45 -13.00 15.45 -4.37
CA GLN A 45 -11.92 16.35 -3.99
C GLN A 45 -11.16 15.89 -2.74
N LYS A 46 -11.85 15.36 -1.73
CA LYS A 46 -11.31 15.15 -0.37
C LYS A 46 -11.04 13.68 -0.02
N LEU A 47 -11.64 12.72 -0.75
CA LEU A 47 -11.39 11.31 -0.53
C LEU A 47 -10.53 10.75 -1.65
N HIS A 48 -9.28 10.41 -1.32
CA HIS A 48 -8.29 9.92 -2.28
C HIS A 48 -8.15 8.39 -2.27
N ASP A 49 -8.90 7.68 -1.42
CA ASP A 49 -8.83 6.25 -1.19
C ASP A 49 -10.15 5.51 -1.42
N ILE A 50 -10.98 6.03 -2.32
CA ILE A 50 -12.22 5.36 -2.75
C ILE A 50 -11.86 4.13 -3.56
N ALA A 51 -10.98 4.28 -4.53
CA ALA A 51 -10.33 3.19 -5.24
C ALA A 51 -8.96 2.93 -4.62
N GLY A 52 -8.72 1.69 -4.22
CA GLY A 52 -7.45 1.26 -3.64
C GLY A 52 -6.90 0.06 -4.39
N VAL A 53 -5.61 0.11 -4.66
CA VAL A 53 -4.84 -1.02 -5.19
C VAL A 53 -3.76 -1.36 -4.17
N ARG A 54 -3.60 -2.64 -3.87
CA ARG A 54 -2.49 -3.13 -3.06
C ARG A 54 -1.63 -4.06 -3.89
N VAL A 55 -0.37 -3.69 -4.02
CA VAL A 55 0.67 -4.46 -4.69
C VAL A 55 1.52 -5.12 -3.61
N ILE A 56 1.58 -6.44 -3.62
CA ILE A 56 2.43 -7.20 -2.72
C ILE A 56 3.67 -7.61 -3.49
N CYS A 57 4.83 -7.20 -2.97
CA CYS A 57 6.14 -7.48 -3.55
C CYS A 57 6.89 -8.52 -2.69
N ALA A 58 7.85 -9.21 -3.32
CA ALA A 58 8.67 -10.20 -2.63
C ALA A 58 9.59 -9.52 -1.60
N PHE A 59 10.28 -8.44 -1.97
CA PHE A 59 11.29 -7.79 -1.16
C PHE A 59 11.08 -6.28 -1.02
N PRO A 60 11.64 -5.64 0.04
CA PRO A 60 11.54 -4.18 0.22
C PRO A 60 12.09 -3.36 -0.96
N GLU A 61 13.15 -3.79 -1.63
CA GLU A 61 13.71 -3.09 -2.80
C GLU A 61 12.76 -3.11 -3.98
N ASP A 62 12.10 -4.23 -4.24
CA ASP A 62 11.14 -4.37 -5.32
C ASP A 62 9.99 -3.35 -5.21
N ILE A 63 9.62 -2.98 -3.97
CA ILE A 63 8.60 -1.93 -3.75
C ILE A 63 9.02 -0.62 -4.40
N TYR A 64 10.27 -0.22 -4.19
CA TYR A 64 10.76 1.06 -4.74
C TYR A 64 10.93 1.01 -6.24
N GLU A 65 11.53 -0.05 -6.77
CA GLU A 65 11.71 -0.25 -8.21
C GLU A 65 10.37 -0.24 -8.96
N ILE A 66 9.39 -1.02 -8.48
CA ILE A 66 8.07 -1.09 -9.10
C ILE A 66 7.32 0.23 -8.97
N SER A 67 7.43 0.89 -7.82
CA SER A 67 6.78 2.19 -7.62
C SER A 67 7.35 3.27 -8.53
N GLU A 68 8.65 3.27 -8.82
CA GLU A 68 9.29 4.18 -9.77
C GLU A 68 8.86 3.89 -11.21
N CYS A 69 8.88 2.63 -11.62
CA CYS A 69 8.38 2.21 -12.94
C CYS A 69 6.89 2.54 -13.12
N PHE A 70 6.09 2.41 -12.07
CA PHE A 70 4.69 2.79 -12.09
C PHE A 70 4.51 4.29 -12.29
N LEU A 71 5.28 5.11 -11.56
CA LEU A 71 5.22 6.57 -11.67
C LEU A 71 5.84 7.14 -12.96
N ALA A 72 6.65 6.36 -13.66
CA ALA A 72 7.23 6.76 -14.95
C ALA A 72 6.24 6.68 -16.13
N GLN A 73 5.00 6.21 -15.90
CA GLN A 73 3.97 6.12 -16.94
C GLN A 73 3.33 7.49 -17.20
N ASP A 74 3.12 7.83 -18.46
CA ASP A 74 2.67 9.16 -18.92
C ASP A 74 1.26 9.53 -18.42
N ASP A 75 0.44 8.54 -18.13
CA ASP A 75 -0.95 8.70 -17.71
C ASP A 75 -1.13 8.70 -16.18
N ILE A 76 -0.04 8.60 -15.41
CA ILE A 76 -0.06 8.57 -13.96
C ILE A 76 0.54 9.85 -13.39
N ARG A 77 -0.24 10.59 -12.64
CA ARG A 77 0.23 11.79 -11.94
C ARG A 77 0.28 11.55 -10.43
N LEU A 78 1.47 11.64 -9.85
CA LEU A 78 1.66 11.56 -8.41
C LEU A 78 1.08 12.81 -7.73
N ILE A 79 0.21 12.62 -6.74
CA ILE A 79 -0.33 13.69 -5.88
C ILE A 79 0.39 13.72 -4.53
N GLU A 80 0.57 12.56 -3.90
CA GLU A 80 1.19 12.44 -2.58
C GLU A 80 1.91 11.10 -2.43
N LYS A 81 3.09 11.12 -1.81
CA LYS A 81 3.87 9.93 -1.44
C LYS A 81 4.04 9.89 0.07
N LYS A 82 3.62 8.78 0.72
CA LYS A 82 3.82 8.51 2.14
C LYS A 82 4.64 7.24 2.30
N ASP A 83 5.86 7.39 2.74
CA ASP A 83 6.78 6.27 2.94
C ASP A 83 6.80 5.85 4.41
N TYR A 84 5.91 4.92 4.76
CA TYR A 84 5.86 4.30 6.08
C TYR A 84 6.81 3.10 6.20
N ILE A 85 7.59 2.78 5.17
CA ILE A 85 8.67 1.80 5.26
C ILE A 85 9.87 2.47 5.95
N LYS A 86 10.25 3.66 5.47
CA LYS A 86 11.33 4.48 6.07
C LYS A 86 10.91 5.13 7.39
N ASN A 87 9.65 5.55 7.49
CA ASN A 87 9.08 6.23 8.66
C ASN A 87 7.84 5.48 9.16
N PRO A 88 7.99 4.35 9.88
CA PRO A 88 6.87 3.54 10.35
C PRO A 88 5.90 4.34 11.23
N LYS A 89 4.62 3.96 11.19
CA LYS A 89 3.65 4.54 12.12
C LYS A 89 3.94 4.09 13.56
N PRO A 90 3.43 4.82 14.58
CA PRO A 90 3.67 4.48 15.99
C PRO A 90 3.28 3.05 16.39
N ASN A 91 2.32 2.44 15.69
CA ASN A 91 1.92 1.04 15.92
C ASN A 91 2.81 0.01 15.20
N GLY A 92 3.83 0.45 14.45
CA GLY A 92 4.71 -0.42 13.66
C GLY A 92 4.28 -0.68 12.22
N TYR A 93 3.15 -0.10 11.77
CA TYR A 93 2.68 -0.26 10.41
C TYR A 93 3.68 0.26 9.37
N ARG A 94 3.95 -0.55 8.34
CA ARG A 94 4.83 -0.26 7.21
C ARG A 94 4.12 -0.48 5.88
N SER A 95 4.28 0.45 4.96
CA SER A 95 3.82 0.39 3.57
C SER A 95 4.31 1.63 2.82
N LEU A 96 4.53 1.55 1.53
CA LEU A 96 4.64 2.74 0.68
C LEU A 96 3.25 3.07 0.12
N HIS A 97 2.76 4.29 0.34
CA HIS A 97 1.48 4.76 -0.19
C HIS A 97 1.72 5.82 -1.24
N LEU A 98 1.12 5.64 -2.40
CA LEU A 98 1.06 6.63 -3.46
C LEU A 98 -0.40 7.02 -3.67
N ILE A 99 -0.69 8.31 -3.54
CA ILE A 99 -1.94 8.88 -4.04
C ILE A 99 -1.66 9.38 -5.44
N VAL A 100 -2.33 8.81 -6.40
CA VAL A 100 -2.16 9.12 -7.82
C VAL A 100 -3.47 9.58 -8.44
N GLU A 101 -3.34 10.32 -9.52
CA GLU A 101 -4.46 10.65 -10.41
C GLU A 101 -4.23 9.96 -11.74
N ILE A 102 -5.23 9.21 -12.17
CA ILE A 102 -5.21 8.39 -13.38
C ILE A 102 -6.43 8.70 -14.24
N PRO A 103 -6.31 8.62 -15.58
CA PRO A 103 -7.45 8.76 -16.46
C PRO A 103 -8.33 7.51 -16.44
N ILE A 104 -9.63 7.69 -16.31
CA ILE A 104 -10.61 6.66 -16.60
C ILE A 104 -11.39 7.07 -17.85
N PHE A 105 -11.71 6.10 -18.69
CA PHE A 105 -12.46 6.32 -19.93
C PHE A 105 -13.88 5.82 -19.71
N LEU A 106 -14.79 6.75 -19.60
CA LEU A 106 -16.22 6.49 -19.56
C LEU A 106 -16.78 6.52 -20.98
N HIS A 107 -18.05 6.09 -21.17
CA HIS A 107 -18.65 5.98 -22.50
C HIS A 107 -18.51 7.28 -23.33
N ASN A 108 -18.68 8.44 -22.70
CA ASN A 108 -18.73 9.74 -23.39
C ASN A 108 -17.66 10.74 -22.92
N GLU A 109 -16.82 10.37 -21.96
CA GLU A 109 -15.84 11.32 -21.43
C GLU A 109 -14.59 10.61 -20.88
N LYS A 110 -13.46 11.33 -20.91
CA LYS A 110 -12.25 11.00 -20.15
C LYS A 110 -12.30 11.79 -18.84
N ARG A 111 -12.19 11.11 -17.71
CA ARG A 111 -12.19 11.74 -16.38
C ARG A 111 -10.94 11.35 -15.62
N MET A 112 -10.34 12.33 -14.92
CA MET A 112 -9.23 12.06 -14.02
C MET A 112 -9.75 11.63 -12.65
N MET A 113 -9.30 10.49 -12.14
CA MET A 113 -9.73 9.93 -10.87
C MET A 113 -8.55 9.67 -9.95
N LYS A 114 -8.77 9.92 -8.65
CA LYS A 114 -7.76 9.65 -7.62
C LYS A 114 -7.86 8.21 -7.14
N ALA A 115 -6.70 7.58 -6.99
CA ALA A 115 -6.57 6.24 -6.44
C ALA A 115 -5.42 6.17 -5.43
N GLU A 116 -5.56 5.33 -4.41
CA GLU A 116 -4.48 5.00 -3.49
C GLU A 116 -3.84 3.68 -3.92
N VAL A 117 -2.54 3.71 -4.18
CA VAL A 117 -1.75 2.50 -4.42
C VAL A 117 -0.85 2.24 -3.22
N GLN A 118 -1.02 1.08 -2.59
CA GLN A 118 -0.25 0.63 -1.44
C GLN A 118 0.70 -0.47 -1.86
N PHE A 119 1.99 -0.27 -1.64
CA PHE A 119 3.00 -1.29 -1.86
C PHE A 119 3.47 -1.85 -0.52
N ARG A 120 3.53 -3.17 -0.41
CA ARG A 120 3.96 -3.91 0.77
C ARG A 120 4.78 -5.12 0.37
N THR A 121 5.61 -5.60 1.28
CA THR A 121 6.11 -6.98 1.19
C THR A 121 5.06 -7.95 1.70
N ILE A 122 5.33 -9.26 1.50
CA ILE A 122 4.52 -10.34 2.08
C ILE A 122 4.44 -10.18 3.61
N ALA A 123 5.57 -9.91 4.28
CA ALA A 123 5.64 -9.75 5.73
C ALA A 123 4.88 -8.51 6.22
N MET A 124 4.96 -7.39 5.51
CA MET A 124 4.17 -6.19 5.82
C MET A 124 2.67 -6.43 5.67
N ASP A 125 2.24 -7.15 4.63
CA ASP A 125 0.80 -7.45 4.40
C ASP A 125 0.28 -8.47 5.43
N PHE A 126 1.09 -9.46 5.79
CA PHE A 126 0.80 -10.42 6.86
C PHE A 126 0.53 -9.70 8.18
N TRP A 127 1.48 -8.89 8.65
CA TRP A 127 1.33 -8.15 9.90
C TRP A 127 0.11 -7.22 9.88
N ALA A 128 -0.03 -6.40 8.84
CA ALA A 128 -1.13 -5.43 8.75
C ALA A 128 -2.51 -6.09 8.67
N SER A 129 -2.61 -7.27 8.07
CA SER A 129 -3.86 -8.02 7.98
C SER A 129 -4.27 -8.61 9.32
N LEU A 130 -3.31 -9.08 10.12
CA LEU A 130 -3.57 -9.64 11.46
C LEU A 130 -3.82 -8.54 12.49
N GLU A 131 -3.01 -7.47 12.48
CA GLU A 131 -3.21 -6.32 13.36
C GLU A 131 -4.64 -5.78 13.26
N HIS A 132 -5.12 -5.56 12.03
CA HIS A 132 -6.48 -5.08 11.81
C HIS A 132 -7.54 -6.03 12.38
N ARG A 133 -7.37 -7.36 12.25
CA ARG A 133 -8.31 -8.36 12.79
C ARG A 133 -8.29 -8.42 14.32
N ILE A 134 -7.11 -8.35 14.92
CA ILE A 134 -6.93 -8.42 16.38
C ILE A 134 -7.45 -7.14 17.01
N TYR A 135 -7.09 -5.98 16.45
CA TYR A 135 -7.45 -4.68 16.98
C TYR A 135 -8.96 -4.41 16.94
N TYR A 136 -9.62 -4.81 15.85
CA TYR A 136 -11.06 -4.64 15.68
C TYR A 136 -11.89 -5.49 16.66
N LYS A 137 -11.37 -6.68 17.04
CA LYS A 137 -12.12 -7.62 17.91
C LYS A 137 -11.95 -7.39 19.40
N LYS A 138 -10.85 -6.83 19.88
CA LYS A 138 -10.48 -6.82 21.31
C LYS A 138 -10.17 -5.47 21.92
N GLY A 139 -10.45 -4.38 21.29
CA GLY A 139 -10.50 -3.10 21.97
C GLY A 139 -9.28 -2.20 21.85
N GLN A 140 -9.64 -0.99 21.66
CA GLN A 140 -8.78 0.17 21.39
C GLN A 140 -7.93 0.61 22.60
N ASN A 141 -8.11 0.03 23.78
CA ASN A 141 -7.54 0.53 25.04
C ASN A 141 -6.52 -0.38 25.74
N ASN A 142 -6.00 -1.41 25.07
CA ASN A 142 -5.00 -2.29 25.68
C ASN A 142 -3.59 -1.91 25.21
N GLU A 143 -2.85 -1.19 26.05
CA GLU A 143 -1.48 -0.73 25.75
C GLU A 143 -0.49 -1.88 25.64
N THR A 144 -0.63 -2.91 26.45
CA THR A 144 0.20 -4.12 26.39
C THR A 144 0.08 -4.79 25.02
N LEU A 145 -1.15 -4.97 24.55
CA LEU A 145 -1.41 -5.56 23.23
C LEU A 145 -0.83 -4.70 22.09
N ARG A 146 -0.90 -3.37 22.20
CA ARG A 146 -0.29 -2.46 21.23
C ARG A 146 1.23 -2.63 21.19
N ASN A 147 1.87 -2.73 22.34
CA ASN A 147 3.31 -2.92 22.43
C ASN A 147 3.75 -4.28 21.85
N GLU A 148 3.02 -5.35 22.13
CA GLU A 148 3.28 -6.67 21.55
C GLU A 148 3.12 -6.66 20.02
N LEU A 149 2.05 -6.04 19.49
CA LEU A 149 1.86 -5.91 18.05
C LEU A 149 2.98 -5.09 17.39
N ARG A 150 3.46 -4.04 18.08
CA ARG A 150 4.63 -3.28 17.60
C ARG A 150 5.89 -4.12 17.56
N GLN A 151 6.17 -4.90 18.59
CA GLN A 151 7.31 -5.83 18.60
C GLN A 151 7.21 -6.84 17.46
N CYS A 152 6.03 -7.41 17.20
CA CYS A 152 5.80 -8.28 16.05
C CYS A 152 6.10 -7.56 14.71
N ALA A 153 5.76 -6.26 14.59
CA ALA A 153 6.08 -5.48 13.40
C ALA A 153 7.60 -5.28 13.21
N GLU A 154 8.34 -5.10 14.31
CA GLU A 154 9.79 -4.97 14.30
C GLU A 154 10.46 -6.28 13.88
N VAL A 155 10.01 -7.42 14.43
CA VAL A 155 10.48 -8.76 14.05
C VAL A 155 10.19 -9.04 12.57
N SER A 156 8.98 -8.72 12.11
CA SER A 156 8.59 -8.86 10.69
C SER A 156 9.48 -8.05 9.77
N ALA A 157 9.82 -6.80 10.14
CA ALA A 157 10.72 -5.96 9.38
C ALA A 157 12.16 -6.47 9.34
N ALA A 158 12.66 -6.99 10.47
CA ALA A 158 13.99 -7.60 10.53
C ALA A 158 14.06 -8.85 9.63
N LEU A 159 12.99 -9.66 9.60
CA LEU A 159 12.89 -10.81 8.71
C LEU A 159 12.93 -10.40 7.23
N ASP A 160 12.16 -9.39 6.83
CA ASP A 160 12.16 -8.85 5.47
C ASP A 160 13.58 -8.46 5.02
N LEU A 161 14.30 -7.69 5.85
CA LEU A 161 15.65 -7.25 5.54
C LEU A 161 16.63 -8.44 5.45
N ARG A 162 16.50 -9.43 6.33
CA ARG A 162 17.34 -10.63 6.31
C ARG A 162 17.10 -11.45 5.05
N MET A 163 15.86 -11.65 4.66
CA MET A 163 15.52 -12.36 3.41
C MET A 163 16.06 -11.64 2.18
N GLN A 164 15.98 -10.31 2.16
CA GLN A 164 16.58 -9.51 1.09
C GLN A 164 18.11 -9.64 1.04
N SER A 165 18.79 -9.69 2.21
CA SER A 165 20.25 -9.89 2.26
C SER A 165 20.65 -11.25 1.71
N ILE A 166 19.94 -12.32 2.08
CA ILE A 166 20.18 -13.68 1.55
C ILE A 166 20.02 -13.70 0.04
N ARG A 167 18.99 -13.04 -0.50
CA ARG A 167 18.81 -12.92 -1.96
C ARG A 167 20.02 -12.28 -2.62
N LYS A 168 20.50 -11.15 -2.07
CA LYS A 168 21.65 -10.43 -2.63
C LYS A 168 22.94 -11.25 -2.64
N GLU A 169 23.14 -12.09 -1.63
CA GLU A 169 24.28 -13.00 -1.60
C GLU A 169 24.21 -14.02 -2.74
N LEU A 170 23.03 -14.54 -3.05
CA LEU A 170 22.81 -15.47 -4.18
C LEU A 170 22.99 -14.79 -5.54
N ASP A 171 22.51 -13.54 -5.69
CA ASP A 171 22.62 -12.78 -6.96
C ASP A 171 24.09 -12.35 -7.28
N VAL A 172 25.03 -12.46 -6.35
CA VAL A 172 26.46 -12.14 -6.55
C VAL A 172 27.26 -13.36 -7.03
N ASP A 173 26.75 -14.57 -6.82
CA ASP A 173 27.42 -15.81 -7.17
C ASP A 173 27.07 -16.32 -8.58
N ASP A 174 26.16 -15.64 -9.32
CA ASP A 174 25.78 -15.86 -10.71
C ASP A 174 26.44 -14.80 -11.63
#